data_627b5ba1b43285014c1d18170cd88523
#
_entry.id   627b5ba1b43285014c1d18170cd88523
#
_cell.length_a   1.000
_cell.length_b   1.000
_cell.length_c   1.000
_cell.angle_alpha   90.00
_cell.angle_beta   90.00
_cell.angle_gamma   90.00
#
_symmetry.space_group_name_H-M   'P 1'
#
loop_
_entity.id
_entity.type
_entity.pdbx_description
1 polymer ?
#
loop_
_entity_poly.entity_id
_entity_poly.type
_entity_poly.pdbx_seq_one_letter_code
_entity_poly.pdbx_strand_id
1 'polypeptide(L)'
;MVTGDGNQLMEPTRYRIETKTRASAILVLAGVALVLIFAALPAFAGRGLIQDLIFVFYMLALAQCWNLLAGYAGLVSVGQQAFVGLGGYLLFALTIGAGIDPIAAVVLSGLIAAILAVPTAFVVFRLRGPYFAIGSWVVAEVYRLVFAQFKQLGGGTGTSLPSSATNEIFGIEWVKAMFEVRSPAARDIITYWIALVLAAGALSLVYLVLRSRYGLALSAIRDSEATAESAGVDSFRTKLGVYVLVAATTGMIGALIYLQKARISPDAAFSVLDWTAYVIFIVVIGGVGTIEGPIVGVIVFYALQRYLADFGTWYLILLGALAIGIMLFAPKGIWGYVAQRYSVALFPVRRMLVRPRE
;
A
#
# COMPACT_ATOMS: atom_id res chain seq x y z
N MET A 1 44.50 21.29 54.65
CA MET A 1 44.94 21.24 53.26
C MET A 1 44.27 20.04 52.62
N VAL A 2 43.18 20.30 51.92
CA VAL A 2 42.53 19.27 51.07
C VAL A 2 42.33 19.97 49.73
N THR A 3 43.19 19.66 48.79
CA THR A 3 43.07 20.07 47.40
C THR A 3 42.14 19.06 46.68
N GLY A 4 40.93 19.45 46.48
CA GLY A 4 39.98 18.71 45.67
C GLY A 4 40.14 19.09 44.20
N ASP A 5 40.78 18.23 43.44
CA ASP A 5 40.82 18.25 42.00
C ASP A 5 39.56 17.52 41.50
N GLY A 6 38.62 18.24 40.98
CA GLY A 6 37.30 17.71 40.60
C GLY A 6 36.66 18.43 39.43
N ASN A 7 37.41 18.83 38.43
CA ASN A 7 36.83 19.37 37.22
C ASN A 7 37.18 18.50 35.99
N GLN A 8 36.76 17.25 36.02
CA GLN A 8 36.70 16.47 34.79
C GLN A 8 35.51 16.99 33.95
N LEU A 9 35.80 18.01 33.13
CA LEU A 9 34.92 18.40 32.05
C LEU A 9 34.65 17.15 31.20
N MET A 10 33.43 16.63 31.30
CA MET A 10 33.00 15.58 30.38
C MET A 10 33.20 16.09 28.96
N GLU A 11 34.17 15.53 28.24
CA GLU A 11 34.32 15.78 26.82
C GLU A 11 32.99 15.47 26.13
N PRO A 12 32.50 16.36 25.27
CA PRO A 12 31.27 16.11 24.57
C PRO A 12 31.45 14.88 23.69
N THR A 13 30.85 13.76 24.09
CA THR A 13 30.85 12.53 23.29
C THR A 13 30.26 12.86 21.93
N ARG A 14 31.12 12.95 20.91
CA ARG A 14 30.72 13.17 19.51
C ARG A 14 29.94 11.94 19.03
N TYR A 15 28.63 12.01 19.07
CA TYR A 15 27.78 11.01 18.43
C TYR A 15 27.74 11.28 16.93
N ARG A 16 27.99 10.26 16.12
CA ARG A 16 27.78 10.32 14.65
C ARG A 16 26.42 9.72 14.31
N ILE A 17 25.61 10.49 13.61
CA ILE A 17 24.33 10.01 13.10
C ILE A 17 24.63 9.21 11.83
N GLU A 18 24.58 7.89 11.89
CA GLU A 18 24.71 7.05 10.71
C GLU A 18 23.34 6.79 10.10
N THR A 19 23.19 7.25 8.84
CA THR A 19 22.00 7.06 8.02
C THR A 19 22.16 5.98 6.98
N LYS A 20 23.41 5.54 6.71
CA LYS A 20 23.75 4.49 5.74
C LYS A 20 24.66 3.47 6.42
N THR A 21 24.12 2.29 6.71
CA THR A 21 24.91 1.14 7.15
C THR A 21 25.20 0.22 5.96
N ARG A 22 26.28 -0.58 6.03
CA ARG A 22 26.57 -1.61 5.02
C ARG A 22 25.38 -2.56 4.82
N ALA A 23 24.66 -2.87 5.90
CA ALA A 23 23.44 -3.65 5.86
C ALA A 23 22.34 -3.01 5.00
N SER A 24 22.16 -1.67 5.06
CA SER A 24 21.16 -1.00 4.24
C SER A 24 21.51 -1.02 2.74
N ALA A 25 22.78 -0.96 2.38
CA ALA A 25 23.21 -1.06 0.98
C ALA A 25 23.01 -2.49 0.43
N ILE A 26 23.32 -3.51 1.23
CA ILE A 26 23.08 -4.92 0.87
C ILE A 26 21.57 -5.17 0.68
N LEU A 27 20.73 -4.63 1.55
CA LEU A 27 19.28 -4.79 1.46
C LEU A 27 18.69 -4.11 0.21
N VAL A 28 19.18 -2.92 -0.15
CA VAL A 28 18.76 -2.26 -1.40
C VAL A 28 19.19 -3.09 -2.60
N LEU A 29 20.42 -3.61 -2.61
CA LEU A 29 20.92 -4.46 -3.70
C LEU A 29 20.10 -5.76 -3.79
N ALA A 30 19.84 -6.41 -2.66
CA ALA A 30 19.00 -7.61 -2.59
C ALA A 30 17.56 -7.34 -3.05
N GLY A 31 16.99 -6.19 -2.68
CA GLY A 31 15.67 -5.76 -3.14
C GLY A 31 15.62 -5.54 -4.64
N VAL A 32 16.61 -4.86 -5.21
CA VAL A 32 16.72 -4.68 -6.68
C VAL A 32 16.89 -6.02 -7.37
N ALA A 33 17.76 -6.91 -6.86
CA ALA A 33 17.94 -8.24 -7.43
C ALA A 33 16.62 -9.06 -7.39
N LEU A 34 15.87 -8.97 -6.30
CA LEU A 34 14.57 -9.63 -6.17
C LEU A 34 13.55 -9.10 -7.20
N VAL A 35 13.49 -7.78 -7.38
CA VAL A 35 12.61 -7.17 -8.40
C VAL A 35 13.00 -7.63 -9.80
N LEU A 36 14.29 -7.72 -10.11
CA LEU A 36 14.78 -8.22 -11.41
C LEU A 36 14.43 -9.69 -11.63
N ILE A 37 14.57 -10.53 -10.59
CA ILE A 37 14.16 -11.94 -10.63
C ILE A 37 12.65 -12.05 -10.91
N PHE A 38 11.82 -11.28 -10.20
CA PHE A 38 10.38 -11.25 -10.45
C PHE A 38 10.07 -10.69 -11.85
N ALA A 39 10.79 -9.68 -12.34
CA ALA A 39 10.56 -9.14 -13.69
C ALA A 39 10.84 -10.17 -14.80
N ALA A 40 11.80 -11.08 -14.59
CA ALA A 40 12.12 -12.16 -15.52
C ALA A 40 11.18 -13.38 -15.42
N LEU A 41 10.39 -13.47 -14.34
CA LEU A 41 9.56 -14.66 -14.05
C LEU A 41 8.56 -15.03 -15.16
N PRO A 42 7.93 -14.10 -15.90
CA PRO A 42 7.01 -14.44 -16.99
C PRO A 42 7.61 -15.30 -18.09
N ALA A 43 8.96 -15.33 -18.22
CA ALA A 43 9.63 -16.18 -19.19
C ALA A 43 9.58 -17.68 -18.83
N PHE A 44 9.36 -18.02 -17.56
CA PHE A 44 9.46 -19.38 -17.05
C PHE A 44 8.19 -19.84 -16.34
N ALA A 45 7.32 -18.91 -15.93
CA ALA A 45 6.16 -19.18 -15.11
C ALA A 45 4.90 -19.44 -15.94
N GLY A 46 4.09 -20.40 -15.50
CA GLY A 46 2.77 -20.62 -16.06
C GLY A 46 1.81 -19.48 -15.73
N ARG A 47 0.78 -19.30 -16.59
CA ARG A 47 -0.20 -18.21 -16.50
C ARG A 47 -0.88 -18.12 -15.12
N GLY A 48 -1.20 -19.26 -14.49
CA GLY A 48 -1.82 -19.27 -13.16
C GLY A 48 -0.96 -18.61 -12.09
N LEU A 49 0.36 -18.92 -12.09
CA LEU A 49 1.29 -18.29 -11.14
C LEU A 49 1.41 -16.77 -11.39
N ILE A 50 1.40 -16.34 -12.66
CA ILE A 50 1.41 -14.90 -12.98
C ILE A 50 0.17 -14.20 -12.42
N GLN A 51 -1.01 -14.79 -12.56
CA GLN A 51 -2.26 -14.22 -12.01
C GLN A 51 -2.25 -14.20 -10.47
N ASP A 52 -1.75 -15.24 -9.83
CA ASP A 52 -1.59 -15.30 -8.38
C ASP A 52 -0.63 -14.20 -7.87
N LEU A 53 0.49 -13.99 -8.57
CA LEU A 53 1.45 -12.94 -8.20
C LEU A 53 0.93 -11.53 -8.46
N ILE A 54 0.11 -11.29 -9.49
CA ILE A 54 -0.58 -10.01 -9.68
C ILE A 54 -1.43 -9.71 -8.44
N PHE A 55 -2.19 -10.69 -7.96
CA PHE A 55 -2.99 -10.56 -6.74
C PHE A 55 -2.13 -10.21 -5.52
N VAL A 56 -1.04 -10.95 -5.28
CA VAL A 56 -0.11 -10.72 -4.18
C VAL A 56 0.49 -9.31 -4.24
N PHE A 57 0.91 -8.85 -5.42
CA PHE A 57 1.54 -7.55 -5.60
C PHE A 57 0.58 -6.39 -5.36
N TYR A 58 -0.65 -6.42 -5.91
CA TYR A 58 -1.56 -5.33 -5.65
C TYR A 58 -2.07 -5.32 -4.20
N MET A 59 -2.25 -6.47 -3.56
CA MET A 59 -2.57 -6.55 -2.14
C MET A 59 -1.43 -6.04 -1.26
N LEU A 60 -0.17 -6.36 -1.60
CA LEU A 60 0.99 -5.82 -0.90
C LEU A 60 1.05 -4.29 -1.02
N ALA A 61 0.83 -3.75 -2.22
CA ALA A 61 0.84 -2.31 -2.44
C ALA A 61 -0.28 -1.60 -1.67
N LEU A 62 -1.51 -2.14 -1.67
CA LEU A 62 -2.62 -1.64 -0.86
C LEU A 62 -2.32 -1.70 0.63
N ALA A 63 -1.74 -2.81 1.10
CA ALA A 63 -1.38 -3.00 2.50
C ALA A 63 -0.29 -2.02 2.95
N GLN A 64 0.73 -1.75 2.12
CA GLN A 64 1.74 -0.74 2.41
C GLN A 64 1.14 0.67 2.49
N CYS A 65 0.23 1.02 1.58
CA CYS A 65 -0.49 2.29 1.58
C CYS A 65 -1.33 2.46 2.85
N TRP A 66 -2.11 1.45 3.22
CA TRP A 66 -2.92 1.48 4.44
C TRP A 66 -2.05 1.54 5.70
N ASN A 67 -0.98 0.77 5.75
CA ASN A 67 -0.04 0.77 6.87
C ASN A 67 0.66 2.13 7.05
N LEU A 68 0.94 2.84 5.96
CA LEU A 68 1.50 4.20 6.04
C LEU A 68 0.53 5.16 6.76
N LEU A 69 -0.77 5.08 6.45
CA LEU A 69 -1.79 5.90 7.11
C LEU A 69 -2.05 5.45 8.55
N ALA A 70 -2.37 4.17 8.76
CA ALA A 70 -2.78 3.67 10.07
C ALA A 70 -1.60 3.46 11.02
N GLY A 71 -0.53 2.84 10.53
CA GLY A 71 0.62 2.45 11.35
C GLY A 71 1.55 3.60 11.70
N TYR A 72 1.68 4.57 10.81
CA TYR A 72 2.65 5.67 10.99
C TYR A 72 2.01 7.05 11.18
N ALA A 73 0.87 7.33 10.54
CA ALA A 73 0.18 8.61 10.72
C ALA A 73 -0.96 8.56 11.75
N GLY A 74 -1.29 7.38 12.29
CA GLY A 74 -2.40 7.20 13.22
C GLY A 74 -3.78 7.36 12.61
N LEU A 75 -3.88 7.37 11.27
CA LEU A 75 -5.12 7.53 10.50
C LEU A 75 -5.69 6.15 10.13
N VAL A 76 -6.41 5.52 11.06
CA VAL A 76 -7.04 4.21 10.81
C VAL A 76 -8.25 4.40 9.89
N SER A 77 -8.03 4.29 8.57
CA SER A 77 -9.08 4.44 7.56
C SER A 77 -9.80 3.13 7.29
N VAL A 78 -11.14 3.19 7.23
CA VAL A 78 -12.00 2.10 6.72
C VAL A 78 -12.58 2.47 5.34
N GLY A 79 -11.97 3.45 4.67
CA GLY A 79 -12.42 3.97 3.39
C GLY A 79 -11.42 3.78 2.24
N GLN A 80 -10.50 2.84 2.31
CA GLN A 80 -9.51 2.64 1.25
C GLN A 80 -10.16 2.24 -0.07
N GLN A 81 -11.26 1.48 -0.03
CA GLN A 81 -12.07 1.13 -1.20
C GLN A 81 -12.56 2.36 -1.99
N ALA A 82 -12.66 3.55 -1.37
CA ALA A 82 -13.01 4.78 -2.07
C ALA A 82 -12.06 5.06 -3.24
N PHE A 83 -10.76 4.99 -2.99
CA PHE A 83 -9.75 5.28 -3.99
C PHE A 83 -9.48 4.08 -4.92
N VAL A 84 -9.67 2.85 -4.46
CA VAL A 84 -9.64 1.65 -5.33
C VAL A 84 -10.77 1.73 -6.36
N GLY A 85 -12.01 1.97 -5.91
CA GLY A 85 -13.16 2.09 -6.78
C GLY A 85 -13.07 3.29 -7.72
N LEU A 86 -12.65 4.44 -7.18
CA LEU A 86 -12.41 5.65 -7.98
C LEU A 86 -11.40 5.37 -9.10
N GLY A 87 -10.25 4.76 -8.79
CA GLY A 87 -9.24 4.41 -9.79
C GLY A 87 -9.76 3.48 -10.87
N GLY A 88 -10.52 2.44 -10.48
CA GLY A 88 -11.18 1.55 -11.43
C GLY A 88 -12.15 2.26 -12.35
N TYR A 89 -13.04 3.09 -11.83
CA TYR A 89 -14.00 3.85 -12.64
C TYR A 89 -13.33 4.89 -13.53
N LEU A 90 -12.27 5.55 -13.06
CA LEU A 90 -11.49 6.47 -13.87
C LEU A 90 -10.80 5.77 -15.03
N LEU A 91 -10.26 4.57 -14.83
CA LEU A 91 -9.71 3.74 -15.92
C LEU A 91 -10.75 3.56 -17.02
N PHE A 92 -11.97 3.12 -16.65
CA PHE A 92 -13.06 2.89 -17.62
C PHE A 92 -13.50 4.19 -18.30
N ALA A 93 -13.65 5.27 -17.55
CA ALA A 93 -14.04 6.57 -18.09
C ALA A 93 -13.00 7.11 -19.10
N LEU A 94 -11.72 7.03 -18.78
CA LEU A 94 -10.63 7.50 -19.64
C LEU A 94 -10.46 6.61 -20.88
N THR A 95 -10.58 5.28 -20.71
CA THR A 95 -10.40 4.35 -21.83
C THR A 95 -11.61 4.33 -22.77
N ILE A 96 -12.85 4.25 -22.23
CA ILE A 96 -14.06 4.17 -23.04
C ILE A 96 -14.47 5.56 -23.56
N GLY A 97 -14.41 6.58 -22.69
CA GLY A 97 -14.89 7.93 -23.01
C GLY A 97 -13.89 8.77 -23.79
N ALA A 98 -12.61 8.70 -23.45
CA ALA A 98 -11.56 9.53 -24.06
C ALA A 98 -10.64 8.74 -25.01
N GLY A 99 -10.79 7.41 -25.13
CA GLY A 99 -9.94 6.59 -25.99
C GLY A 99 -8.47 6.53 -25.55
N ILE A 100 -8.19 6.78 -24.27
CA ILE A 100 -6.83 6.78 -23.73
C ILE A 100 -6.36 5.33 -23.54
N ASP A 101 -5.10 5.07 -23.89
CA ASP A 101 -4.47 3.77 -23.66
C ASP A 101 -4.59 3.34 -22.17
N PRO A 102 -4.95 2.09 -21.88
CA PRO A 102 -5.16 1.61 -20.52
C PRO A 102 -3.97 1.83 -19.57
N ILE A 103 -2.72 1.75 -20.04
CA ILE A 103 -1.54 1.98 -19.18
C ILE A 103 -1.47 3.47 -18.79
N ALA A 104 -1.67 4.37 -19.75
CA ALA A 104 -1.72 5.80 -19.49
C ALA A 104 -2.91 6.13 -18.56
N ALA A 105 -4.06 5.47 -18.77
CA ALA A 105 -5.25 5.63 -17.93
C ALA A 105 -5.00 5.19 -16.48
N VAL A 106 -4.18 4.15 -16.22
CA VAL A 106 -3.77 3.76 -14.85
C VAL A 106 -3.04 4.92 -14.15
N VAL A 107 -2.07 5.54 -14.82
CA VAL A 107 -1.31 6.67 -14.24
C VAL A 107 -2.20 7.89 -14.02
N LEU A 108 -3.02 8.24 -15.01
CA LEU A 108 -3.95 9.38 -14.93
C LEU A 108 -4.99 9.17 -13.83
N SER A 109 -5.48 7.94 -13.64
CA SER A 109 -6.41 7.59 -12.56
C SER A 109 -5.80 7.88 -11.17
N GLY A 110 -4.52 7.60 -10.99
CA GLY A 110 -3.82 7.96 -9.75
C GLY A 110 -3.70 9.46 -9.55
N LEU A 111 -3.37 10.22 -10.59
CA LEU A 111 -3.28 11.68 -10.52
C LEU A 111 -4.64 12.33 -10.20
N ILE A 112 -5.71 11.87 -10.85
CA ILE A 112 -7.06 12.35 -10.57
C ILE A 112 -7.50 11.97 -9.16
N ALA A 113 -7.18 10.75 -8.71
CA ALA A 113 -7.44 10.31 -7.34
C ALA A 113 -6.71 11.20 -6.31
N ALA A 114 -5.46 11.61 -6.59
CA ALA A 114 -4.72 12.57 -5.76
C ALA A 114 -5.44 13.93 -5.64
N ILE A 115 -5.96 14.45 -6.77
CA ILE A 115 -6.71 15.71 -6.78
C ILE A 115 -8.00 15.58 -5.96
N LEU A 116 -8.76 14.50 -6.14
CA LEU A 116 -10.00 14.24 -5.41
C LEU A 116 -9.78 13.89 -3.94
N ALA A 117 -8.58 13.44 -3.57
CA ALA A 117 -8.22 13.23 -2.18
C ALA A 117 -8.16 14.52 -1.38
N VAL A 118 -7.85 15.66 -2.01
CA VAL A 118 -7.77 16.96 -1.32
C VAL A 118 -9.12 17.36 -0.70
N PRO A 119 -10.22 17.52 -1.47
CA PRO A 119 -11.52 17.83 -0.88
C PRO A 119 -12.00 16.74 0.09
N THR A 120 -11.72 15.47 -0.20
CA THR A 120 -12.03 14.36 0.70
C THR A 120 -11.32 14.54 2.06
N ALA A 121 -10.04 14.89 2.07
CA ALA A 121 -9.28 15.12 3.29
C ALA A 121 -9.86 16.26 4.13
N PHE A 122 -10.31 17.37 3.52
CA PHE A 122 -10.95 18.49 4.23
C PHE A 122 -12.21 18.06 4.99
N VAL A 123 -12.92 17.07 4.48
CA VAL A 123 -14.11 16.50 5.16
C VAL A 123 -13.67 15.55 6.27
N VAL A 124 -12.81 14.58 5.94
CA VAL A 124 -12.50 13.45 6.83
C VAL A 124 -11.58 13.87 7.99
N PHE A 125 -10.66 14.81 7.80
CA PHE A 125 -9.74 15.26 8.86
C PHE A 125 -10.40 16.14 9.93
N ARG A 126 -11.66 16.54 9.74
CA ARG A 126 -12.46 17.14 10.83
C ARG A 126 -12.86 16.12 11.90
N LEU A 127 -12.78 14.84 11.55
CA LEU A 127 -13.13 13.71 12.42
C LEU A 127 -11.88 13.20 13.12
N ARG A 128 -12.00 12.79 14.38
CA ARG A 128 -10.87 12.32 15.20
C ARG A 128 -11.14 10.91 15.72
N GLY A 129 -10.07 10.14 15.90
CA GLY A 129 -10.13 8.78 16.46
C GLY A 129 -11.10 7.85 15.70
N PRO A 130 -12.01 7.15 16.38
CA PRO A 130 -12.94 6.21 15.74
C PRO A 130 -13.87 6.86 14.72
N TYR A 131 -14.22 8.14 14.89
CA TYR A 131 -15.07 8.88 13.94
C TYR A 131 -14.40 9.06 12.58
N PHE A 132 -13.05 9.13 12.53
CA PHE A 132 -12.32 9.15 11.28
C PHE A 132 -12.52 7.85 10.48
N ALA A 133 -12.49 6.70 11.14
CA ALA A 133 -12.73 5.41 10.50
C ALA A 133 -14.13 5.34 9.89
N ILE A 134 -15.16 5.71 10.67
CA ILE A 134 -16.55 5.73 10.20
C ILE A 134 -16.73 6.75 9.07
N GLY A 135 -16.19 7.96 9.20
CA GLY A 135 -16.30 9.01 8.19
C GLY A 135 -15.62 8.62 6.88
N SER A 136 -14.47 7.97 6.94
CA SER A 136 -13.79 7.47 5.73
C SER A 136 -14.60 6.40 5.00
N TRP A 137 -15.29 5.51 5.73
CA TRP A 137 -16.21 4.55 5.15
C TRP A 137 -17.43 5.22 4.50
N VAL A 138 -18.05 6.19 5.19
CA VAL A 138 -19.18 6.95 4.64
C VAL A 138 -18.80 7.65 3.35
N VAL A 139 -17.61 8.26 3.27
CA VAL A 139 -17.13 8.87 2.03
C VAL A 139 -16.98 7.84 0.91
N ALA A 140 -16.48 6.64 1.21
CA ALA A 140 -16.40 5.58 0.21
C ALA A 140 -17.78 5.16 -0.31
N GLU A 141 -18.78 5.11 0.57
CA GLU A 141 -20.16 4.82 0.20
C GLU A 141 -20.76 5.95 -0.67
N VAL A 142 -20.48 7.21 -0.36
CA VAL A 142 -20.87 8.34 -1.22
C VAL A 142 -20.27 8.19 -2.62
N TYR A 143 -18.98 7.86 -2.75
CA TYR A 143 -18.39 7.59 -4.06
C TYR A 143 -19.10 6.42 -4.77
N ARG A 144 -19.38 5.32 -4.08
CA ARG A 144 -20.10 4.19 -4.65
C ARG A 144 -21.46 4.62 -5.23
N LEU A 145 -22.24 5.36 -4.46
CA LEU A 145 -23.56 5.85 -4.88
C LEU A 145 -23.48 6.83 -6.04
N VAL A 146 -22.49 7.74 -6.04
CA VAL A 146 -22.26 8.68 -7.15
C VAL A 146 -21.93 7.93 -8.43
N PHE A 147 -20.99 6.98 -8.40
CA PHE A 147 -20.62 6.22 -9.59
C PHE A 147 -21.73 5.29 -10.08
N ALA A 148 -22.60 4.80 -9.20
CA ALA A 148 -23.80 4.04 -9.58
C ALA A 148 -24.81 4.86 -10.42
N GLN A 149 -24.75 6.20 -10.41
CA GLN A 149 -25.62 7.06 -11.23
C GLN A 149 -25.12 7.26 -12.67
N PHE A 150 -23.83 6.98 -12.94
CA PHE A 150 -23.27 7.19 -14.29
C PHE A 150 -23.69 6.07 -15.26
N LYS A 151 -24.82 6.26 -15.95
CA LYS A 151 -25.37 5.29 -16.92
C LYS A 151 -24.38 4.94 -18.03
N GLN A 152 -23.51 5.89 -18.43
CA GLN A 152 -22.48 5.69 -19.45
C GLN A 152 -21.43 4.64 -19.04
N LEU A 153 -21.22 4.44 -17.75
CA LEU A 153 -20.32 3.45 -17.16
C LEU A 153 -21.10 2.23 -16.59
N GLY A 154 -22.28 1.95 -17.13
CA GLY A 154 -23.10 0.82 -16.76
C GLY A 154 -24.02 1.03 -15.54
N GLY A 155 -24.01 2.23 -14.93
CA GLY A 155 -24.84 2.51 -13.76
C GLY A 155 -24.63 1.51 -12.63
N GLY A 156 -25.71 1.10 -11.98
CA GLY A 156 -25.66 0.13 -10.88
C GLY A 156 -25.24 -1.30 -11.27
N THR A 157 -25.35 -1.68 -12.55
CA THR A 157 -25.02 -3.05 -13.02
C THR A 157 -23.57 -3.19 -13.45
N GLY A 158 -22.88 -2.06 -13.70
CA GLY A 158 -21.51 -2.01 -14.16
C GLY A 158 -21.35 -2.24 -15.67
N THR A 159 -20.10 -2.23 -16.13
CA THR A 159 -19.72 -2.36 -17.54
C THR A 159 -18.43 -3.17 -17.70
N SER A 160 -18.14 -3.57 -18.94
CA SER A 160 -16.89 -4.26 -19.31
C SER A 160 -16.07 -3.40 -20.27
N LEU A 161 -14.75 -3.53 -20.20
CA LEU A 161 -13.86 -2.90 -21.17
C LEU A 161 -14.09 -3.54 -22.55
N PRO A 162 -14.15 -2.72 -23.63
CA PRO A 162 -14.21 -3.23 -24.99
C PRO A 162 -13.00 -4.12 -25.30
N SER A 163 -13.20 -5.11 -26.16
CA SER A 163 -12.11 -6.01 -26.60
C SER A 163 -11.01 -5.25 -27.34
N SER A 164 -11.34 -4.17 -28.08
CA SER A 164 -10.37 -3.27 -28.69
C SER A 164 -9.42 -2.69 -27.65
N ALA A 165 -9.93 -2.08 -26.58
CA ALA A 165 -9.12 -1.50 -25.52
C ALA A 165 -8.27 -2.52 -24.77
N THR A 166 -8.72 -3.78 -24.65
CA THR A 166 -7.96 -4.84 -23.96
C THR A 166 -6.95 -5.56 -24.85
N ASN A 167 -7.10 -5.50 -26.17
CA ASN A 167 -6.21 -6.14 -27.13
C ASN A 167 -5.19 -5.18 -27.78
N GLU A 168 -5.40 -3.87 -27.65
CA GLU A 168 -4.56 -2.82 -28.24
C GLU A 168 -3.78 -2.04 -27.14
N ILE A 169 -3.56 -2.65 -25.97
CA ILE A 169 -2.73 -2.07 -24.91
C ILE A 169 -1.32 -1.84 -25.43
N PHE A 170 -0.75 -0.67 -25.11
CA PHE A 170 0.62 -0.34 -25.50
C PHE A 170 1.62 -1.46 -25.16
N GLY A 171 2.41 -1.88 -26.13
CA GLY A 171 3.40 -2.95 -25.98
C GLY A 171 2.86 -4.38 -26.05
N ILE A 172 1.55 -4.60 -26.25
CA ILE A 172 0.99 -5.96 -26.26
C ILE A 172 1.53 -6.79 -27.43
N GLU A 173 1.73 -6.19 -28.61
CA GLU A 173 2.29 -6.88 -29.77
C GLU A 173 3.74 -7.30 -29.55
N TRP A 174 4.53 -6.47 -28.87
CA TRP A 174 5.89 -6.80 -28.49
C TRP A 174 5.93 -7.99 -27.52
N VAL A 175 5.04 -8.00 -26.51
CA VAL A 175 4.93 -9.11 -25.54
C VAL A 175 4.47 -10.40 -26.23
N LYS A 176 3.51 -10.33 -27.17
CA LYS A 176 3.08 -11.48 -27.96
C LYS A 176 4.24 -12.08 -28.77
N ALA A 177 5.02 -11.24 -29.44
CA ALA A 177 6.15 -11.66 -30.25
C ALA A 177 7.29 -12.24 -29.39
N MET A 178 7.56 -11.63 -28.22
CA MET A 178 8.67 -12.04 -27.34
C MET A 178 8.39 -13.38 -26.62
N PHE A 179 7.13 -13.58 -26.19
CA PHE A 179 6.75 -14.77 -25.39
C PHE A 179 5.93 -15.80 -26.18
N GLU A 180 5.66 -15.56 -27.44
CA GLU A 180 4.85 -16.42 -28.32
C GLU A 180 3.47 -16.77 -27.74
N VAL A 181 2.82 -15.79 -27.07
CA VAL A 181 1.57 -15.98 -26.34
C VAL A 181 0.39 -15.28 -27.00
N ARG A 182 -0.83 -15.73 -26.68
CA ARG A 182 -2.07 -15.10 -27.14
C ARG A 182 -2.36 -13.81 -26.36
N SER A 183 -3.17 -12.90 -26.91
CA SER A 183 -3.53 -11.60 -26.32
C SER A 183 -3.94 -11.64 -24.84
N PRO A 184 -4.75 -12.61 -24.34
CA PRO A 184 -5.07 -12.64 -22.92
C PRO A 184 -3.87 -12.91 -22.01
N ALA A 185 -2.93 -13.77 -22.44
CA ALA A 185 -1.73 -14.05 -21.68
C ALA A 185 -0.73 -12.87 -21.73
N ALA A 186 -0.60 -12.22 -22.90
CA ALA A 186 0.21 -11.02 -23.04
C ALA A 186 -0.29 -9.87 -22.14
N ARG A 187 -1.62 -9.70 -22.04
CA ARG A 187 -2.23 -8.76 -21.10
C ARG A 187 -1.90 -9.10 -19.65
N ASP A 188 -2.00 -10.38 -19.25
CA ASP A 188 -1.64 -10.80 -17.90
C ASP A 188 -0.18 -10.49 -17.59
N ILE A 189 0.75 -10.67 -18.54
CA ILE A 189 2.18 -10.33 -18.38
C ILE A 189 2.38 -8.80 -18.21
N ILE A 190 1.72 -7.97 -19.03
CA ILE A 190 1.80 -6.51 -18.88
C ILE A 190 1.24 -6.07 -17.52
N THR A 191 0.07 -6.58 -17.14
CA THR A 191 -0.56 -6.30 -15.85
C THR A 191 0.32 -6.73 -14.68
N TYR A 192 1.01 -7.86 -14.81
CA TYR A 192 1.98 -8.36 -13.85
C TYR A 192 3.15 -7.39 -13.64
N TRP A 193 3.76 -6.90 -14.73
CA TRP A 193 4.86 -5.95 -14.62
C TRP A 193 4.41 -4.62 -13.99
N ILE A 194 3.22 -4.13 -14.35
CA ILE A 194 2.66 -2.93 -13.72
C ILE A 194 2.40 -3.19 -12.23
N ALA A 195 1.86 -4.36 -11.86
CA ALA A 195 1.64 -4.74 -10.46
C ALA A 195 2.96 -4.80 -9.67
N LEU A 196 4.01 -5.39 -10.26
CA LEU A 196 5.35 -5.44 -9.67
C LEU A 196 5.93 -4.04 -9.44
N VAL A 197 5.82 -3.15 -10.45
CA VAL A 197 6.28 -1.75 -10.35
C VAL A 197 5.51 -1.00 -9.27
N LEU A 198 4.19 -1.17 -9.20
CA LEU A 198 3.36 -0.52 -8.17
C LEU A 198 3.66 -1.07 -6.77
N ALA A 199 3.90 -2.38 -6.61
CA ALA A 199 4.28 -2.96 -5.32
C ALA A 199 5.65 -2.48 -4.85
N ALA A 200 6.65 -2.53 -5.73
CA ALA A 200 7.98 -2.02 -5.44
C ALA A 200 7.97 -0.50 -5.23
N GLY A 201 7.16 0.22 -6.00
CA GLY A 201 6.95 1.66 -5.87
C GLY A 201 6.30 2.03 -4.53
N ALA A 202 5.24 1.34 -4.11
CA ALA A 202 4.57 1.56 -2.83
C ALA A 202 5.51 1.29 -1.65
N LEU A 203 6.27 0.18 -1.69
CA LEU A 203 7.27 -0.14 -0.68
C LEU A 203 8.37 0.92 -0.60
N SER A 204 8.87 1.35 -1.76
CA SER A 204 9.90 2.40 -1.86
C SER A 204 9.36 3.76 -1.38
N LEU A 205 8.12 4.10 -1.72
CA LEU A 205 7.45 5.33 -1.28
C LEU A 205 7.34 5.36 0.25
N VAL A 206 6.84 4.29 0.87
CA VAL A 206 6.75 4.17 2.33
C VAL A 206 8.14 4.33 2.96
N TYR A 207 9.14 3.62 2.45
CA TYR A 207 10.52 3.70 2.95
C TYR A 207 11.10 5.11 2.84
N LEU A 208 10.92 5.79 1.70
CA LEU A 208 11.42 7.16 1.47
C LEU A 208 10.69 8.19 2.34
N VAL A 209 9.37 8.09 2.48
CA VAL A 209 8.58 8.96 3.37
C VAL A 209 9.06 8.82 4.81
N LEU A 210 9.25 7.59 5.29
CA LEU A 210 9.67 7.34 6.67
C LEU A 210 11.11 7.79 6.95
N ARG A 211 12.00 7.76 5.97
CA ARG A 211 13.37 8.30 6.10
C ARG A 211 13.47 9.81 6.02
N SER A 212 12.46 10.46 5.49
CA SER A 212 12.40 11.92 5.38
C SER A 212 12.03 12.58 6.72
N ARG A 213 12.01 13.92 6.73
CA ARG A 213 11.47 14.69 7.87
C ARG A 213 9.98 14.46 8.08
N TYR A 214 9.25 14.07 7.03
CA TYR A 214 7.83 13.69 7.16
C TYR A 214 7.64 12.46 8.04
N GLY A 215 8.53 11.45 7.97
CA GLY A 215 8.44 10.27 8.82
C GLY A 215 8.60 10.58 10.32
N LEU A 216 9.49 11.54 10.68
CA LEU A 216 9.61 12.02 12.05
C LEU A 216 8.34 12.76 12.50
N ALA A 217 7.81 13.65 11.64
CA ALA A 217 6.58 14.38 11.91
C ALA A 217 5.39 13.43 12.09
N LEU A 218 5.23 12.42 11.24
CA LEU A 218 4.17 11.41 11.35
C LEU A 218 4.26 10.63 12.68
N SER A 219 5.45 10.23 13.10
CA SER A 219 5.64 9.53 14.37
C SER A 219 5.25 10.42 15.56
N ALA A 220 5.64 11.69 15.53
CA ALA A 220 5.27 12.65 16.57
C ALA A 220 3.74 12.90 16.61
N ILE A 221 3.11 13.05 15.45
CA ILE A 221 1.65 13.24 15.33
C ILE A 221 0.90 12.00 15.84
N ARG A 222 1.37 10.80 15.48
CA ARG A 222 0.76 9.55 15.94
C ARG A 222 0.79 9.41 17.45
N ASP A 223 1.92 9.77 18.08
CA ASP A 223 2.09 9.64 19.52
C ASP A 223 1.29 10.71 20.28
N SER A 224 1.32 11.98 19.84
CA SER A 224 0.49 13.07 20.37
C SER A 224 0.45 14.25 19.39
N GLU A 225 -0.71 14.46 18.76
CA GLU A 225 -0.91 15.55 17.80
C GLU A 225 -0.69 16.93 18.44
N ALA A 226 -1.24 17.14 19.65
CA ALA A 226 -1.08 18.40 20.37
C ALA A 226 0.39 18.71 20.72
N THR A 227 1.16 17.70 21.12
CA THR A 227 2.59 17.85 21.41
C THR A 227 3.39 18.14 20.14
N ALA A 228 3.07 17.47 19.03
CA ALA A 228 3.71 17.71 17.74
C ALA A 228 3.47 19.14 17.24
N GLU A 229 2.24 19.65 17.38
CA GLU A 229 1.89 21.03 17.03
C GLU A 229 2.62 22.05 17.91
N SER A 230 2.75 21.77 19.20
CA SER A 230 3.52 22.60 20.12
C SER A 230 5.01 22.65 19.77
N ALA A 231 5.53 21.60 19.14
CA ALA A 231 6.88 21.54 18.61
C ALA A 231 7.03 22.17 17.20
N GLY A 232 5.97 22.78 16.65
CA GLY A 232 5.98 23.47 15.35
C GLY A 232 5.70 22.58 14.14
N VAL A 233 5.17 21.36 14.35
CA VAL A 233 4.76 20.48 13.25
C VAL A 233 3.37 20.87 12.78
N ASP A 234 3.22 21.17 11.47
CA ASP A 234 1.91 21.36 10.86
C ASP A 234 1.27 19.99 10.60
N SER A 235 0.43 19.55 11.55
CA SER A 235 -0.24 18.23 11.52
C SER A 235 -1.14 18.08 10.31
N PHE A 236 -1.89 19.12 9.93
CA PHE A 236 -2.82 19.07 8.80
C PHE A 236 -2.07 18.88 7.47
N ARG A 237 -1.06 19.71 7.19
CA ARG A 237 -0.29 19.61 5.93
C ARG A 237 0.49 18.30 5.85
N THR A 238 1.04 17.83 6.97
CA THR A 238 1.77 16.56 7.02
C THR A 238 0.85 15.37 6.70
N LYS A 239 -0.32 15.30 7.34
CA LYS A 239 -1.33 14.28 7.08
C LYS A 239 -1.87 14.36 5.66
N LEU A 240 -2.17 15.58 5.17
CA LEU A 240 -2.67 15.81 3.81
C LEU A 240 -1.71 15.31 2.75
N GLY A 241 -0.42 15.65 2.87
CA GLY A 241 0.60 15.21 1.91
C GLY A 241 0.67 13.68 1.79
N VAL A 242 0.68 12.99 2.93
CA VAL A 242 0.71 11.51 2.94
C VAL A 242 -0.61 10.91 2.45
N TYR A 243 -1.75 11.51 2.82
CA TYR A 243 -3.07 11.07 2.37
C TYR A 243 -3.22 11.15 0.85
N VAL A 244 -2.78 12.25 0.24
CA VAL A 244 -2.78 12.46 -1.22
C VAL A 244 -1.87 11.46 -1.92
N LEU A 245 -0.66 11.21 -1.40
CA LEU A 245 0.26 10.21 -1.95
C LEU A 245 -0.35 8.80 -1.91
N VAL A 246 -0.96 8.44 -0.79
CA VAL A 246 -1.63 7.14 -0.62
C VAL A 246 -2.84 7.03 -1.55
N ALA A 247 -3.64 8.08 -1.68
CA ALA A 247 -4.78 8.11 -2.58
C ALA A 247 -4.36 7.95 -4.05
N ALA A 248 -3.29 8.64 -4.47
CA ALA A 248 -2.72 8.49 -5.81
C ALA A 248 -2.30 7.04 -6.10
N THR A 249 -1.52 6.46 -5.19
CA THR A 249 -1.03 5.08 -5.33
C THR A 249 -2.19 4.08 -5.31
N THR A 250 -3.13 4.24 -4.38
CA THR A 250 -4.33 3.38 -4.28
C THR A 250 -5.22 3.49 -5.52
N GLY A 251 -5.34 4.69 -6.10
CA GLY A 251 -6.08 4.91 -7.35
C GLY A 251 -5.42 4.20 -8.53
N MET A 252 -4.09 4.26 -8.67
CA MET A 252 -3.37 3.50 -9.70
C MET A 252 -3.56 2.00 -9.52
N ILE A 253 -3.49 1.49 -8.28
CA ILE A 253 -3.70 0.08 -7.97
C ILE A 253 -5.13 -0.33 -8.31
N GLY A 254 -6.14 0.49 -7.96
CA GLY A 254 -7.53 0.26 -8.31
C GLY A 254 -7.75 0.18 -9.82
N ALA A 255 -7.17 1.09 -10.58
CA ALA A 255 -7.18 1.06 -12.04
C ALA A 255 -6.54 -0.24 -12.58
N LEU A 256 -5.39 -0.65 -12.06
CA LEU A 256 -4.73 -1.90 -12.45
C LEU A 256 -5.58 -3.14 -12.18
N ILE A 257 -6.22 -3.22 -11.01
CA ILE A 257 -7.10 -4.33 -10.63
C ILE A 257 -8.25 -4.46 -11.64
N TYR A 258 -8.85 -3.35 -12.03
CA TYR A 258 -9.98 -3.34 -12.96
C TYR A 258 -9.55 -3.46 -14.42
N LEU A 259 -8.31 -3.13 -14.78
CA LEU A 259 -7.71 -3.50 -16.05
C LEU A 259 -7.55 -5.04 -16.17
N GLN A 260 -7.11 -5.70 -15.10
CA GLN A 260 -6.98 -7.17 -15.06
C GLN A 260 -8.35 -7.84 -15.16
N LYS A 261 -9.33 -7.39 -14.34
CA LYS A 261 -10.68 -7.96 -14.32
C LYS A 261 -11.48 -7.66 -15.58
N ALA A 262 -11.14 -6.58 -16.30
CA ALA A 262 -11.82 -6.07 -17.50
C ALA A 262 -13.33 -5.82 -17.33
N ARG A 263 -13.85 -5.86 -16.12
CA ARG A 263 -15.24 -5.61 -15.76
C ARG A 263 -15.30 -4.88 -14.43
N ILE A 264 -16.18 -3.88 -14.33
CA ILE A 264 -16.39 -3.10 -13.13
C ILE A 264 -17.88 -3.00 -12.80
N SER A 265 -18.20 -3.03 -11.52
CA SER A 265 -19.53 -2.67 -10.99
C SER A 265 -19.35 -1.89 -9.69
N PRO A 266 -20.31 -1.03 -9.29
CA PRO A 266 -20.16 -0.22 -8.07
C PRO A 266 -19.91 -1.07 -6.82
N ASP A 267 -20.66 -2.16 -6.64
CA ASP A 267 -20.54 -3.02 -5.46
C ASP A 267 -19.17 -3.72 -5.39
N ALA A 268 -18.65 -4.19 -6.53
CA ALA A 268 -17.32 -4.81 -6.56
C ALA A 268 -16.19 -3.78 -6.41
N ALA A 269 -16.35 -2.58 -7.03
CA ALA A 269 -15.33 -1.55 -7.03
C ALA A 269 -15.13 -0.90 -5.65
N PHE A 270 -16.22 -0.76 -4.89
CA PHE A 270 -16.22 -0.16 -3.56
C PHE A 270 -16.46 -1.19 -2.45
N SER A 271 -16.14 -2.47 -2.68
CA SER A 271 -16.26 -3.55 -1.70
C SER A 271 -15.38 -3.27 -0.47
N VAL A 272 -16.04 -3.12 0.69
CA VAL A 272 -15.34 -2.96 1.98
C VAL A 272 -14.52 -4.21 2.30
N LEU A 273 -15.08 -5.40 2.00
CA LEU A 273 -14.46 -6.68 2.30
C LEU A 273 -13.15 -6.84 1.53
N ASP A 274 -13.20 -6.67 0.19
CA ASP A 274 -12.07 -6.97 -0.68
C ASP A 274 -10.95 -5.92 -0.57
N TRP A 275 -11.30 -4.63 -0.45
CA TRP A 275 -10.32 -3.55 -0.58
C TRP A 275 -9.96 -2.86 0.74
N THR A 276 -10.65 -3.17 1.83
CA THR A 276 -10.33 -2.63 3.14
C THR A 276 -10.17 -3.71 4.19
N ALA A 277 -11.13 -4.61 4.39
CA ALA A 277 -11.04 -5.61 5.44
C ALA A 277 -9.87 -6.58 5.23
N TYR A 278 -9.68 -7.11 4.01
CA TYR A 278 -8.52 -7.96 3.71
C TYR A 278 -7.19 -7.23 3.85
N VAL A 279 -7.14 -5.95 3.48
CA VAL A 279 -5.93 -5.13 3.63
C VAL A 279 -5.60 -4.90 5.10
N ILE A 280 -6.60 -4.55 5.92
CA ILE A 280 -6.43 -4.44 7.38
C ILE A 280 -5.94 -5.76 7.96
N PHE A 281 -6.54 -6.87 7.55
CA PHE A 281 -6.17 -8.21 7.96
C PHE A 281 -4.70 -8.51 7.66
N ILE A 282 -4.26 -8.25 6.44
CA ILE A 282 -2.86 -8.43 6.02
C ILE A 282 -1.92 -7.62 6.91
N VAL A 283 -2.23 -6.35 7.16
CA VAL A 283 -1.36 -5.47 7.95
C VAL A 283 -1.35 -5.85 9.42
N VAL A 284 -2.50 -6.22 9.98
CA VAL A 284 -2.62 -6.61 11.40
C VAL A 284 -1.88 -7.92 11.67
N ILE A 285 -2.05 -8.93 10.81
CA ILE A 285 -1.34 -10.20 10.95
C ILE A 285 0.16 -10.00 10.78
N GLY A 286 0.55 -9.26 9.76
CA GLY A 286 1.96 -9.02 9.47
C GLY A 286 2.67 -8.22 10.55
N GLY A 287 2.05 -7.14 11.01
CA GLY A 287 2.56 -6.21 12.02
C GLY A 287 2.40 -4.75 11.61
N VAL A 288 1.44 -4.07 12.24
CA VAL A 288 1.16 -2.65 12.03
C VAL A 288 2.37 -1.78 12.38
N GLY A 289 2.66 -0.77 11.58
CA GLY A 289 3.76 0.17 11.82
C GLY A 289 5.16 -0.39 11.54
N THR A 290 5.25 -1.46 10.74
CA THR A 290 6.51 -2.00 10.20
C THR A 290 6.41 -2.11 8.68
N ILE A 291 7.51 -1.91 7.96
CA ILE A 291 7.53 -2.04 6.49
C ILE A 291 7.44 -3.52 6.08
N GLU A 292 8.06 -4.38 6.86
CA GLU A 292 8.12 -5.82 6.64
C GLU A 292 6.79 -6.52 6.96
N GLY A 293 6.01 -5.97 7.88
CA GLY A 293 4.73 -6.54 8.31
C GLY A 293 3.81 -6.88 7.14
N PRO A 294 3.44 -5.91 6.29
CA PRO A 294 2.59 -6.19 5.13
C PRO A 294 3.15 -7.24 4.17
N ILE A 295 4.48 -7.39 4.05
CA ILE A 295 5.11 -8.42 3.21
C ILE A 295 4.81 -9.81 3.79
N VAL A 296 5.04 -9.99 5.09
CA VAL A 296 4.72 -11.25 5.78
C VAL A 296 3.22 -11.50 5.78
N GLY A 297 2.44 -10.46 6.05
CA GLY A 297 0.98 -10.53 6.09
C GLY A 297 0.34 -10.96 4.78
N VAL A 298 0.80 -10.44 3.64
CA VAL A 298 0.25 -10.81 2.32
C VAL A 298 0.59 -12.27 1.96
N ILE A 299 1.78 -12.75 2.33
CA ILE A 299 2.15 -14.15 2.10
C ILE A 299 1.25 -15.08 2.91
N VAL A 300 1.04 -14.78 4.18
CA VAL A 300 0.14 -15.54 5.06
C VAL A 300 -1.29 -15.48 4.55
N PHE A 301 -1.78 -14.29 4.17
CA PHE A 301 -3.12 -14.11 3.64
C PHE A 301 -3.33 -14.91 2.34
N TYR A 302 -2.39 -14.83 1.40
CA TYR A 302 -2.47 -15.59 0.15
C TYR A 302 -2.47 -17.10 0.41
N ALA A 303 -1.61 -17.58 1.30
CA ALA A 303 -1.61 -19.00 1.69
C ALA A 303 -2.96 -19.43 2.28
N LEU A 304 -3.50 -18.64 3.21
CA LEU A 304 -4.81 -18.93 3.80
C LEU A 304 -5.93 -18.92 2.73
N GLN A 305 -5.92 -17.93 1.83
CA GLN A 305 -6.89 -17.85 0.76
C GLN A 305 -6.79 -19.06 -0.16
N ARG A 306 -5.57 -19.47 -0.54
CA ARG A 306 -5.35 -20.60 -1.46
C ARG A 306 -5.81 -21.93 -0.87
N TYR A 307 -5.61 -22.16 0.43
CA TYR A 307 -5.92 -23.44 1.08
C TYR A 307 -7.31 -23.48 1.73
N LEU A 308 -7.89 -22.34 2.07
CA LEU A 308 -9.14 -22.27 2.81
C LEU A 308 -10.32 -21.71 2.01
N ALA A 309 -10.10 -21.18 0.80
CA ALA A 309 -11.16 -20.61 -0.02
C ALA A 309 -12.28 -21.62 -0.33
N ASP A 310 -11.96 -22.89 -0.46
CA ASP A 310 -12.91 -23.96 -0.77
C ASP A 310 -13.91 -24.21 0.37
N PHE A 311 -13.64 -23.73 1.59
CA PHE A 311 -14.55 -23.84 2.74
C PHE A 311 -15.65 -22.76 2.76
N GLY A 312 -15.75 -21.92 1.72
CA GLY A 312 -16.80 -20.91 1.58
C GLY A 312 -16.85 -19.92 2.75
N THR A 313 -18.02 -19.76 3.38
CA THR A 313 -18.20 -18.80 4.50
C THR A 313 -17.32 -19.08 5.71
N TRP A 314 -16.94 -20.34 5.96
CA TRP A 314 -16.05 -20.71 7.05
C TRP A 314 -14.66 -20.08 6.92
N TYR A 315 -14.19 -19.86 5.70
CA TYR A 315 -12.93 -19.16 5.45
C TYR A 315 -12.93 -17.76 6.09
N LEU A 316 -13.99 -16.98 5.96
CA LEU A 316 -14.08 -15.64 6.56
C LEU A 316 -14.11 -15.69 8.10
N ILE A 317 -14.78 -16.68 8.67
CA ILE A 317 -14.79 -16.89 10.13
C ILE A 317 -13.40 -17.23 10.64
N LEU A 318 -12.69 -18.13 9.94
CA LEU A 318 -11.32 -18.50 10.29
C LEU A 318 -10.34 -17.32 10.18
N LEU A 319 -10.49 -16.50 9.13
CA LEU A 319 -9.71 -15.27 8.97
C LEU A 319 -9.93 -14.32 10.15
N GLY A 320 -11.20 -14.06 10.51
CA GLY A 320 -11.54 -13.20 11.64
C GLY A 320 -11.01 -13.74 12.97
N ALA A 321 -11.20 -15.03 13.22
CA ALA A 321 -10.69 -15.68 14.43
C ALA A 321 -9.15 -15.63 14.53
N LEU A 322 -8.45 -15.84 13.39
CA LEU A 322 -7.00 -15.73 13.33
C LEU A 322 -6.53 -14.30 13.62
N ALA A 323 -7.19 -13.29 13.04
CA ALA A 323 -6.85 -11.89 13.31
C ALA A 323 -7.01 -11.54 14.79
N ILE A 324 -8.13 -11.96 15.41
CA ILE A 324 -8.38 -11.77 16.84
C ILE A 324 -7.31 -12.49 17.65
N GLY A 325 -7.02 -13.74 17.33
CA GLY A 325 -5.97 -14.51 18.00
C GLY A 325 -4.60 -13.81 17.95
N ILE A 326 -4.19 -13.33 16.77
CA ILE A 326 -2.94 -12.58 16.62
C ILE A 326 -2.96 -11.29 17.43
N MET A 327 -4.06 -10.53 17.42
CA MET A 327 -4.18 -9.29 18.22
C MET A 327 -4.05 -9.57 19.73
N LEU A 328 -4.57 -10.69 20.22
CA LEU A 328 -4.52 -11.07 21.64
C LEU A 328 -3.15 -11.61 22.07
N PHE A 329 -2.54 -12.47 21.25
CA PHE A 329 -1.31 -13.18 21.62
C PHE A 329 -0.03 -12.57 21.04
N ALA A 330 -0.13 -11.86 19.91
CA ALA A 330 0.99 -11.20 19.24
C ALA A 330 0.59 -9.78 18.77
N PRO A 331 0.37 -8.82 19.70
CA PRO A 331 -0.18 -7.49 19.40
C PRO A 331 0.71 -6.66 18.44
N LYS A 332 1.96 -7.08 18.22
CA LYS A 332 2.87 -6.49 17.23
C LYS A 332 2.87 -7.22 15.89
N GLY A 333 1.97 -8.19 15.70
CA GLY A 333 1.92 -9.05 14.52
C GLY A 333 3.05 -10.07 14.46
N ILE A 334 3.01 -10.94 13.44
CA ILE A 334 4.01 -12.01 13.26
C ILE A 334 5.42 -11.42 13.12
N TRP A 335 5.59 -10.39 12.26
CA TRP A 335 6.89 -9.75 12.08
C TRP A 335 7.40 -9.08 13.35
N GLY A 336 6.53 -8.40 14.10
CA GLY A 336 6.92 -7.77 15.36
C GLY A 336 7.44 -8.75 16.39
N TYR A 337 6.85 -9.95 16.46
CA TYR A 337 7.34 -11.05 17.32
C TYR A 337 8.73 -11.54 16.86
N VAL A 338 8.90 -11.78 15.56
CA VAL A 338 10.18 -12.21 14.97
C VAL A 338 11.27 -11.15 15.16
N ALA A 339 10.97 -9.90 14.86
CA ALA A 339 11.90 -8.79 14.99
C ALA A 339 12.38 -8.58 16.44
N GLN A 340 11.50 -8.77 17.43
CA GLN A 340 11.89 -8.69 18.84
C GLN A 340 12.75 -9.90 19.29
N ARG A 341 12.41 -11.10 18.82
CA ARG A 341 13.11 -12.33 19.23
C ARG A 341 14.53 -12.39 18.67
N TYR A 342 14.73 -11.92 17.44
CA TYR A 342 16.00 -12.02 16.72
C TYR A 342 16.72 -10.70 16.55
N SER A 343 16.18 -9.58 17.05
CA SER A 343 16.73 -8.21 16.90
C SER A 343 17.02 -7.83 15.44
N VAL A 344 16.19 -8.31 14.50
CA VAL A 344 16.34 -8.08 13.06
C VAL A 344 15.44 -6.93 12.61
N ALA A 345 16.04 -5.91 11.99
CA ALA A 345 15.34 -4.85 11.29
C ALA A 345 15.85 -4.86 9.84
N LEU A 346 15.01 -5.28 8.89
CA LEU A 346 15.38 -5.32 7.46
C LEU A 346 15.40 -3.93 6.86
N PHE A 347 14.46 -3.07 7.24
CA PHE A 347 14.42 -1.68 6.78
C PHE A 347 14.77 -0.73 7.94
N PRO A 348 16.04 -0.27 8.07
CA PRO A 348 16.45 0.65 9.12
C PRO A 348 15.87 2.05 8.85
N VAL A 349 14.70 2.32 9.41
CA VAL A 349 14.03 3.62 9.34
C VAL A 349 14.48 4.52 10.49
N ARG A 350 14.95 3.93 11.60
CA ARG A 350 15.40 4.67 12.79
C ARG A 350 16.84 5.15 12.60
N ARG A 351 17.09 6.43 12.95
CA ARG A 351 18.42 6.98 13.02
C ARG A 351 19.14 6.39 14.24
N MET A 352 20.29 5.77 14.04
CA MET A 352 21.09 5.24 15.14
C MET A 352 22.20 6.23 15.50
N LEU A 353 22.31 6.54 16.80
CA LEU A 353 23.44 7.23 17.36
C LEU A 353 24.56 6.18 17.57
N VAL A 354 25.61 6.27 16.78
CA VAL A 354 26.77 5.40 16.93
C VAL A 354 27.87 6.18 17.62
N ARG A 355 28.43 5.60 18.70
CA ARG A 355 29.69 6.10 19.27
C ARG A 355 30.81 5.81 18.28
N PRO A 356 31.67 6.77 17.95
CA PRO A 356 32.88 6.46 17.22
C PRO A 356 33.67 5.39 18.00
N ARG A 357 34.10 4.33 17.34
CA ARG A 357 35.05 3.41 17.93
C ARG A 357 36.38 4.18 18.00
N GLU A 358 36.90 4.34 19.22
CA GLU A 358 38.25 4.81 19.46
C GLU A 358 39.31 3.89 18.84
#